data_18e5e2b54e86d94d72544acd0195abfb
#
_entry.id   18e5e2b54e86d94d72544acd0195abfb
#
_cell.length_a   1.000
_cell.length_b   1.000
_cell.length_c   1.000
_cell.angle_alpha   90.00
_cell.angle_beta   90.00
_cell.angle_gamma   90.00
#
_symmetry.space_group_name_H-M   'P 1'
#
loop_
_entity.id
_entity.type
_entity.pdbx_description
1 polymer ?
#
loop_
_entity_poly.entity_id
_entity_poly.type
_entity_poly.pdbx_seq_one_letter_code
_entity_poly.pdbx_strand_id
1 'polypeptide(L)'
;SPRFNEIADIYYDELTRLNGKSRYYSMDPFHEGGSTEGVDLAEAGGIIAKAMKRVNPEAVWVIQGWNENPNPRLLEGVQKGDIVVLDLASEIKPNWGDPASPSPFKRENGYGGHDWMWNMVLNFGGNTGLHGRIDNVIDGYYRARESERFSPTLTGYGLTPEGIENNPIMFELASELIWRPERFSREEWLDGYVRARYGHDDADLRRAWQQLGSTIYNCPWGNLQQGTTESVFCARPSTRVWQASSWSKMHPYYDGADVITAAEAFLSA
;
A
#
# COMPACT_ATOMS: atom_id res chain seq x y z
N SER A 1 -7.38 -18.48 24.07
CA SER A 1 -6.96 -18.74 25.47
C SER A 1 -8.03 -18.27 26.45
N PRO A 2 -8.40 -19.03 27.49
CA PRO A 2 -9.37 -18.56 28.50
C PRO A 2 -8.89 -17.30 29.26
N ARG A 3 -7.60 -17.01 29.22
CA ARG A 3 -7.00 -15.80 29.80
C ARG A 3 -6.83 -14.63 28.84
N PHE A 4 -7.37 -14.72 27.64
CA PHE A 4 -7.17 -13.67 26.64
C PHE A 4 -7.62 -12.29 27.15
N ASN A 5 -8.79 -12.21 27.75
CA ASN A 5 -9.34 -10.95 28.24
C ASN A 5 -8.47 -10.34 29.36
N GLU A 6 -8.02 -11.16 30.30
CA GLU A 6 -7.15 -10.74 31.41
C GLU A 6 -5.81 -10.16 30.86
N ILE A 7 -5.20 -10.87 29.93
CA ILE A 7 -3.94 -10.44 29.31
C ILE A 7 -4.16 -9.16 28.49
N ALA A 8 -5.24 -9.10 27.72
CA ALA A 8 -5.56 -7.92 26.90
C ALA A 8 -5.82 -6.67 27.77
N ASP A 9 -6.52 -6.83 28.89
CA ASP A 9 -6.78 -5.73 29.81
C ASP A 9 -5.46 -5.18 30.38
N ILE A 10 -4.58 -6.04 30.87
CA ILE A 10 -3.25 -5.65 31.36
C ILE A 10 -2.44 -4.95 30.26
N TYR A 11 -2.44 -5.50 29.05
CA TYR A 11 -1.71 -4.94 27.92
C TYR A 11 -2.21 -3.54 27.54
N TYR A 12 -3.51 -3.36 27.37
CA TYR A 12 -4.08 -2.08 26.96
C TYR A 12 -4.04 -1.03 28.08
N ASP A 13 -4.16 -1.44 29.34
CA ASP A 13 -3.99 -0.52 30.48
C ASP A 13 -2.56 0.01 30.53
N GLU A 14 -1.57 -0.87 30.36
CA GLU A 14 -0.16 -0.45 30.36
C GLU A 14 0.18 0.38 29.11
N LEU A 15 -0.33 0.01 27.94
CA LEU A 15 -0.18 0.79 26.70
C LEU A 15 -0.73 2.22 26.88
N THR A 16 -1.91 2.34 27.51
CA THR A 16 -2.54 3.64 27.79
C THR A 16 -1.75 4.43 28.83
N ARG A 17 -1.22 3.77 29.87
CA ARG A 17 -0.37 4.41 30.87
C ARG A 17 0.90 5.01 30.26
N LEU A 18 1.51 4.30 29.30
CA LEU A 18 2.78 4.73 28.66
C LEU A 18 2.58 5.79 27.58
N ASN A 19 1.54 5.65 26.76
CA ASN A 19 1.38 6.42 25.53
C ASN A 19 0.14 7.34 25.51
N GLY A 20 -0.66 7.31 26.57
CA GLY A 20 -1.97 7.97 26.56
C GLY A 20 -3.05 7.17 25.84
N LYS A 21 -4.28 7.69 25.85
CA LYS A 21 -5.44 7.07 25.24
C LYS A 21 -5.41 7.27 23.72
N SER A 22 -5.54 6.21 22.97
CA SER A 22 -5.67 6.23 21.50
C SER A 22 -7.09 5.86 21.08
N ARG A 23 -7.50 6.35 19.91
CA ARG A 23 -8.70 5.89 19.22
C ARG A 23 -8.40 4.69 18.32
N TYR A 24 -7.20 4.62 17.73
CA TYR A 24 -6.83 3.60 16.76
C TYR A 24 -5.79 2.65 17.34
N TYR A 25 -6.08 1.35 17.24
CA TYR A 25 -5.20 0.27 17.73
C TYR A 25 -4.93 -0.69 16.58
N SER A 26 -3.66 -0.92 16.26
CA SER A 26 -3.24 -1.85 15.21
C SER A 26 -3.00 -3.24 15.79
N MET A 27 -3.53 -4.25 15.10
CA MET A 27 -3.31 -5.66 15.43
C MET A 27 -3.63 -6.53 14.22
N ASP A 28 -2.75 -7.47 13.90
CA ASP A 28 -2.87 -8.37 12.74
C ASP A 28 -2.83 -9.84 13.20
N PRO A 29 -3.95 -10.39 13.68
CA PRO A 29 -3.99 -11.79 14.10
C PRO A 29 -3.99 -12.73 12.90
N PHE A 30 -3.25 -13.83 12.99
CA PHE A 30 -3.20 -14.92 12.01
C PHE A 30 -2.68 -14.54 10.61
N HIS A 31 -1.91 -13.46 10.45
CA HIS A 31 -1.50 -12.96 9.14
C HIS A 31 -0.35 -13.75 8.52
N GLU A 32 0.70 -14.05 9.24
CA GLU A 32 1.88 -14.74 8.71
C GLU A 32 2.15 -16.06 9.41
N GLY A 33 1.30 -17.01 9.14
CA GLY A 33 1.39 -18.30 9.81
C GLY A 33 0.62 -18.29 11.12
N GLY A 34 0.62 -19.38 11.79
CA GLY A 34 -0.27 -19.64 12.90
C GLY A 34 -1.46 -20.46 12.43
N SER A 35 -1.82 -21.45 13.24
CA SER A 35 -2.96 -22.30 12.95
C SER A 35 -4.25 -21.65 13.42
N THR A 36 -5.22 -21.62 12.52
CA THR A 36 -6.61 -21.27 12.84
C THR A 36 -7.47 -22.53 13.11
N GLU A 37 -6.85 -23.69 13.16
CA GLU A 37 -7.55 -24.95 13.41
C GLU A 37 -8.23 -24.93 14.79
N GLY A 38 -9.51 -25.21 14.80
CA GLY A 38 -10.32 -25.19 16.01
C GLY A 38 -10.63 -23.79 16.57
N VAL A 39 -10.31 -22.72 15.83
CA VAL A 39 -10.63 -21.33 16.21
C VAL A 39 -11.89 -20.88 15.50
N ASP A 40 -12.90 -20.45 16.25
CA ASP A 40 -13.99 -19.66 15.70
C ASP A 40 -13.49 -18.24 15.43
N LEU A 41 -13.26 -17.93 14.14
CA LEU A 41 -12.69 -16.65 13.73
C LEU A 41 -13.66 -15.48 13.95
N ALA A 42 -14.96 -15.70 13.85
CA ALA A 42 -15.94 -14.65 14.13
C ALA A 42 -15.95 -14.31 15.62
N GLU A 43 -15.95 -15.33 16.48
CA GLU A 43 -15.81 -15.12 17.91
C GLU A 43 -14.50 -14.42 18.26
N ALA A 44 -13.38 -14.85 17.64
CA ALA A 44 -12.07 -14.24 17.86
C ALA A 44 -12.05 -12.75 17.49
N GLY A 45 -12.59 -12.39 16.30
CA GLY A 45 -12.73 -11.00 15.88
C GLY A 45 -13.53 -10.14 16.85
N GLY A 46 -14.67 -10.67 17.30
CA GLY A 46 -15.50 -9.99 18.30
C GLY A 46 -14.82 -9.81 19.65
N ILE A 47 -14.06 -10.80 20.11
CA ILE A 47 -13.30 -10.72 21.38
C ILE A 47 -12.20 -9.67 21.30
N ILE A 48 -11.46 -9.62 20.18
CA ILE A 48 -10.39 -8.64 19.97
C ILE A 48 -10.95 -7.21 19.96
N ALA A 49 -11.96 -6.95 19.16
CA ALA A 49 -12.60 -5.62 19.10
C ALA A 49 -13.14 -5.18 20.46
N LYS A 50 -13.79 -6.08 21.20
CA LYS A 50 -14.28 -5.81 22.56
C LYS A 50 -13.16 -5.53 23.56
N ALA A 51 -12.00 -6.17 23.44
CA ALA A 51 -10.86 -5.90 24.30
C ALA A 51 -10.37 -4.45 24.15
N MET A 52 -10.24 -3.97 22.92
CA MET A 52 -9.88 -2.57 22.62
C MET A 52 -10.94 -1.59 23.17
N LYS A 53 -12.22 -1.92 23.02
CA LYS A 53 -13.33 -1.06 23.47
C LYS A 53 -13.50 -1.01 24.99
N ARG A 54 -13.00 -1.98 25.75
CA ARG A 54 -12.99 -1.88 27.21
C ARG A 54 -12.11 -0.74 27.71
N VAL A 55 -11.01 -0.46 27.02
CA VAL A 55 -10.09 0.62 27.35
C VAL A 55 -10.56 1.96 26.79
N ASN A 56 -11.04 1.95 25.57
CA ASN A 56 -11.63 3.11 24.92
C ASN A 56 -12.90 2.71 24.15
N PRO A 57 -14.10 3.13 24.61
CA PRO A 57 -15.35 2.81 23.90
C PRO A 57 -15.40 3.28 22.44
N GLU A 58 -14.60 4.29 22.07
CA GLU A 58 -14.46 4.79 20.70
C GLU A 58 -13.31 4.13 19.93
N ALA A 59 -12.69 3.07 20.49
CA ALA A 59 -11.61 2.37 19.81
C ALA A 59 -12.03 1.81 18.45
N VAL A 60 -11.16 1.99 17.48
CA VAL A 60 -11.24 1.42 16.13
C VAL A 60 -10.04 0.52 15.92
N TRP A 61 -10.31 -0.72 15.57
CA TRP A 61 -9.28 -1.67 15.23
C TRP A 61 -8.74 -1.40 13.82
N VAL A 62 -7.43 -1.21 13.69
CA VAL A 62 -6.74 -1.07 12.39
C VAL A 62 -6.11 -2.41 12.06
N ILE A 63 -6.50 -2.99 10.92
CA ILE A 63 -6.00 -4.29 10.46
C ILE A 63 -5.45 -4.18 9.04
N GLN A 64 -4.33 -4.85 8.79
CA GLN A 64 -3.73 -4.90 7.45
C GLN A 64 -4.47 -5.88 6.54
N GLY A 65 -4.74 -5.43 5.29
CA GLY A 65 -5.36 -6.23 4.24
C GLY A 65 -4.38 -6.56 3.12
N TRP A 66 -3.93 -7.83 3.06
CA TRP A 66 -3.06 -8.33 2.02
C TRP A 66 -3.23 -9.84 1.82
N ASN A 67 -3.07 -10.33 0.60
CA ASN A 67 -3.40 -11.69 0.23
C ASN A 67 -4.80 -12.08 0.75
N GLU A 68 -4.95 -13.22 1.42
CA GLU A 68 -6.22 -13.69 2.02
C GLU A 68 -6.64 -12.93 3.30
N ASN A 69 -5.77 -12.11 3.85
CA ASN A 69 -6.01 -11.43 5.12
C ASN A 69 -6.73 -10.08 4.96
N PRO A 70 -7.49 -9.65 5.96
CA PRO A 70 -8.01 -10.47 7.05
C PRO A 70 -8.98 -11.54 6.54
N ASN A 71 -9.05 -12.69 7.21
CA ASN A 71 -10.03 -13.70 6.86
C ASN A 71 -11.46 -13.11 6.96
N PRO A 72 -12.33 -13.31 5.95
CA PRO A 72 -13.68 -12.75 5.96
C PRO A 72 -14.50 -13.13 7.20
N ARG A 73 -14.33 -14.35 7.70
CA ARG A 73 -15.00 -14.79 8.90
C ARG A 73 -14.57 -14.02 10.17
N LEU A 74 -13.33 -13.53 10.22
CA LEU A 74 -12.88 -12.68 11.32
C LEU A 74 -13.68 -11.37 11.34
N LEU A 75 -13.92 -10.80 10.15
CA LEU A 75 -14.67 -9.55 10.00
C LEU A 75 -16.16 -9.70 10.38
N GLU A 76 -16.75 -10.88 10.15
CA GLU A 76 -18.15 -11.16 10.54
C GLU A 76 -18.42 -10.97 12.04
N GLY A 77 -17.39 -11.15 12.88
CA GLY A 77 -17.48 -10.99 14.34
C GLY A 77 -17.35 -9.55 14.84
N VAL A 78 -17.01 -8.60 13.97
CA VAL A 78 -16.74 -7.21 14.31
C VAL A 78 -17.90 -6.33 13.85
N GLN A 79 -18.29 -5.35 14.66
CA GLN A 79 -19.32 -4.39 14.26
C GLN A 79 -18.77 -3.41 13.22
N LYS A 80 -19.64 -2.98 12.29
CA LYS A 80 -19.27 -1.92 11.33
C LYS A 80 -18.97 -0.63 12.07
N GLY A 81 -17.88 0.03 11.65
CA GLY A 81 -17.33 1.21 12.31
C GLY A 81 -16.34 0.90 13.45
N ASP A 82 -16.20 -0.35 13.87
CA ASP A 82 -15.25 -0.75 14.91
C ASP A 82 -13.92 -1.25 14.36
N ILE A 83 -13.81 -1.37 13.04
CA ILE A 83 -12.60 -1.81 12.34
C ILE A 83 -12.43 -1.02 11.03
N VAL A 84 -11.19 -0.74 10.68
CA VAL A 84 -10.78 -0.24 9.36
C VAL A 84 -9.71 -1.16 8.78
N VAL A 85 -9.90 -1.57 7.53
CA VAL A 85 -8.95 -2.43 6.82
C VAL A 85 -8.07 -1.59 5.93
N LEU A 86 -6.75 -1.70 6.11
CA LEU A 86 -5.77 -1.09 5.21
C LEU A 86 -5.54 -2.02 4.03
N ASP A 87 -6.04 -1.72 2.85
CA ASP A 87 -5.73 -2.48 1.63
C ASP A 87 -4.31 -2.11 1.17
N LEU A 88 -3.30 -2.86 1.66
CA LEU A 88 -1.91 -2.41 1.71
C LEU A 88 -1.29 -2.10 0.36
N ALA A 89 -1.56 -2.90 -0.64
CA ALA A 89 -0.88 -2.85 -1.93
C ALA A 89 -1.87 -2.51 -3.06
N SER A 90 -2.70 -1.49 -2.84
CA SER A 90 -3.77 -1.12 -3.78
C SER A 90 -3.25 -0.62 -5.14
N GLU A 91 -1.99 -0.19 -5.21
CA GLU A 91 -1.34 0.23 -6.45
C GLU A 91 -0.83 -0.92 -7.32
N ILE A 92 -0.75 -2.14 -6.76
CA ILE A 92 -0.22 -3.31 -7.47
C ILE A 92 -1.20 -4.48 -7.54
N LYS A 93 -1.86 -4.80 -6.43
CA LYS A 93 -2.76 -5.95 -6.29
C LYS A 93 -3.89 -5.68 -5.28
N PRO A 94 -4.76 -4.68 -5.56
CA PRO A 94 -5.83 -4.32 -4.65
C PRO A 94 -6.76 -5.50 -4.37
N ASN A 95 -7.18 -5.64 -3.11
CA ASN A 95 -8.10 -6.67 -2.68
C ASN A 95 -9.53 -6.15 -2.45
N TRP A 96 -9.74 -4.84 -2.40
CA TRP A 96 -11.02 -4.21 -2.08
C TRP A 96 -12.17 -4.50 -3.06
N GLY A 97 -11.90 -5.17 -4.16
CA GLY A 97 -12.90 -5.51 -5.17
C GLY A 97 -12.71 -4.79 -6.50
N ASP A 98 -11.56 -4.15 -6.73
CA ASP A 98 -11.22 -3.54 -8.02
C ASP A 98 -11.40 -4.56 -9.15
N PRO A 99 -12.30 -4.33 -10.13
CA PRO A 99 -12.50 -5.26 -11.24
C PRO A 99 -11.24 -5.48 -12.08
N ALA A 100 -10.34 -4.50 -12.12
CA ALA A 100 -9.07 -4.59 -12.84
C ALA A 100 -7.96 -5.30 -12.03
N SER A 101 -8.19 -5.63 -10.75
CA SER A 101 -7.16 -6.20 -9.89
C SER A 101 -6.60 -7.52 -10.43
N PRO A 102 -5.27 -7.66 -10.54
CA PRO A 102 -4.60 -8.91 -10.86
C PRO A 102 -4.48 -9.85 -9.65
N SER A 103 -4.93 -9.43 -8.47
CA SER A 103 -4.83 -10.21 -7.24
C SER A 103 -5.68 -11.48 -7.31
N PRO A 104 -5.11 -12.67 -7.02
CA PRO A 104 -5.89 -13.89 -6.85
C PRO A 104 -6.76 -13.85 -5.58
N PHE A 105 -6.50 -12.90 -4.69
CA PHE A 105 -7.21 -12.69 -3.43
C PHE A 105 -8.23 -11.54 -3.51
N LYS A 106 -8.51 -11.04 -4.71
CA LYS A 106 -9.51 -10.01 -4.92
C LYS A 106 -10.84 -10.41 -4.31
N ARG A 107 -11.44 -9.50 -3.54
CA ARG A 107 -12.68 -9.72 -2.79
C ARG A 107 -13.87 -9.19 -3.54
N GLU A 108 -14.69 -10.05 -4.08
CA GLU A 108 -15.91 -9.63 -4.80
C GLU A 108 -16.87 -8.80 -3.95
N ASN A 109 -16.87 -8.99 -2.65
CA ASN A 109 -17.70 -8.25 -1.69
C ASN A 109 -16.90 -7.24 -0.87
N GLY A 110 -15.69 -6.86 -1.33
CA GLY A 110 -14.80 -6.00 -0.59
C GLY A 110 -14.55 -6.52 0.83
N TYR A 111 -14.61 -5.65 1.78
CA TYR A 111 -14.41 -5.99 3.20
C TYR A 111 -15.75 -6.20 3.95
N GLY A 112 -16.78 -6.70 3.27
CA GLY A 112 -18.06 -7.03 3.91
C GLY A 112 -18.85 -5.81 4.41
N GLY A 113 -18.56 -4.62 3.89
CA GLY A 113 -19.15 -3.35 4.31
C GLY A 113 -18.50 -2.74 5.55
N HIS A 114 -17.32 -3.22 5.93
CA HIS A 114 -16.45 -2.54 6.88
C HIS A 114 -15.69 -1.41 6.22
N ASP A 115 -15.29 -0.42 7.00
CA ASP A 115 -14.46 0.69 6.56
C ASP A 115 -13.10 0.18 6.08
N TRP A 116 -12.60 0.81 5.05
CA TRP A 116 -11.30 0.46 4.48
C TRP A 116 -10.58 1.69 3.94
N MET A 117 -9.27 1.56 3.76
CA MET A 117 -8.40 2.59 3.21
C MET A 117 -7.63 2.05 2.01
N TRP A 118 -7.48 2.88 0.99
CA TRP A 118 -6.60 2.62 -0.14
C TRP A 118 -5.16 2.96 0.29
N ASN A 119 -4.25 2.01 0.21
CA ASN A 119 -2.87 2.23 0.66
C ASN A 119 -1.86 1.87 -0.42
N MET A 120 -0.76 2.61 -0.44
CA MET A 120 0.39 2.34 -1.29
C MET A 120 1.54 1.81 -0.43
N VAL A 121 2.06 0.63 -0.80
CA VAL A 121 3.32 0.09 -0.24
C VAL A 121 4.52 0.57 -1.06
N LEU A 122 4.42 0.54 -2.36
CA LEU A 122 5.40 0.85 -3.39
C LEU A 122 6.55 -0.16 -3.46
N ASN A 123 7.32 -0.29 -2.39
CA ASN A 123 8.41 -1.24 -2.33
C ASN A 123 8.28 -2.17 -1.12
N PHE A 124 8.80 -3.36 -1.28
CA PHE A 124 8.77 -4.41 -0.28
C PHE A 124 10.21 -4.69 0.17
N GLY A 125 10.43 -4.74 1.50
CA GLY A 125 11.74 -5.00 2.06
C GLY A 125 12.75 -3.86 1.89
N GLY A 126 12.29 -2.62 1.64
CA GLY A 126 13.17 -1.46 1.56
C GLY A 126 14.03 -1.39 0.29
N ASN A 127 13.49 -1.76 -0.85
CA ASN A 127 14.18 -1.62 -2.14
C ASN A 127 14.39 -0.14 -2.50
N THR A 128 15.63 0.28 -2.64
CA THR A 128 16.02 1.69 -2.78
C THR A 128 16.20 2.18 -4.22
N GLY A 129 16.17 1.30 -5.20
CA GLY A 129 16.34 1.66 -6.61
C GLY A 129 15.14 2.40 -7.19
N LEU A 130 15.34 2.96 -8.37
CA LEU A 130 14.29 3.67 -9.09
C LEU A 130 13.16 2.73 -9.49
N HIS A 131 11.96 2.98 -8.96
CA HIS A 131 10.77 2.19 -9.22
C HIS A 131 9.51 2.99 -8.93
N GLY A 132 8.47 2.80 -9.71
CA GLY A 132 7.19 3.43 -9.46
C GLY A 132 6.05 2.89 -10.30
N ARG A 133 4.85 3.41 -10.04
CA ARG A 133 3.58 2.99 -10.65
C ARG A 133 2.64 4.18 -10.78
N ILE A 134 3.11 5.27 -11.40
CA ILE A 134 2.37 6.55 -11.43
C ILE A 134 0.94 6.34 -11.94
N ASP A 135 0.78 5.71 -13.12
CA ASP A 135 -0.54 5.49 -13.69
C ASP A 135 -1.41 4.57 -12.80
N ASN A 136 -0.82 3.52 -12.23
CA ASN A 136 -1.56 2.62 -11.34
C ASN A 136 -2.03 3.32 -10.06
N VAL A 137 -1.21 4.21 -9.52
CA VAL A 137 -1.54 4.99 -8.30
C VAL A 137 -2.67 5.96 -8.61
N ILE A 138 -2.58 6.73 -9.70
CA ILE A 138 -3.62 7.66 -10.12
C ILE A 138 -4.92 6.88 -10.41
N ASP A 139 -4.87 5.95 -11.32
CA ASP A 139 -6.06 5.23 -11.78
C ASP A 139 -6.68 4.36 -10.68
N GLY A 140 -5.87 3.67 -9.89
CA GLY A 140 -6.35 2.82 -8.81
C GLY A 140 -7.08 3.60 -7.73
N TYR A 141 -6.57 4.77 -7.36
CA TYR A 141 -7.19 5.66 -6.41
C TYR A 141 -8.55 6.19 -6.90
N TYR A 142 -8.59 6.69 -8.14
CA TYR A 142 -9.85 7.21 -8.69
C TYR A 142 -10.88 6.10 -8.94
N ARG A 143 -10.47 4.90 -9.39
CA ARG A 143 -11.39 3.76 -9.47
C ARG A 143 -12.01 3.41 -8.12
N ALA A 144 -11.24 3.47 -7.04
CA ALA A 144 -11.75 3.25 -5.70
C ALA A 144 -12.78 4.32 -5.28
N ARG A 145 -12.48 5.59 -5.53
CA ARG A 145 -13.38 6.71 -5.22
C ARG A 145 -14.66 6.72 -6.06
N GLU A 146 -14.56 6.34 -7.31
CA GLU A 146 -15.67 6.35 -8.28
C GLU A 146 -16.53 5.07 -8.21
N SER A 147 -16.11 4.08 -7.44
CA SER A 147 -16.86 2.84 -7.28
C SER A 147 -18.14 3.06 -6.48
N GLU A 148 -19.30 2.95 -7.13
CA GLU A 148 -20.60 3.06 -6.46
C GLU A 148 -20.75 2.05 -5.30
N ARG A 149 -20.13 0.89 -5.44
CA ARG A 149 -20.25 -0.21 -4.49
C ARG A 149 -19.31 -0.09 -3.28
N PHE A 150 -18.08 0.35 -3.50
CA PHE A 150 -17.03 0.28 -2.48
C PHE A 150 -16.62 1.64 -1.91
N SER A 151 -16.88 2.75 -2.63
CA SER A 151 -16.57 4.09 -2.14
C SER A 151 -17.37 4.50 -0.88
N PRO A 152 -18.59 4.01 -0.61
CA PRO A 152 -19.29 4.36 0.62
C PRO A 152 -18.60 3.93 1.91
N THR A 153 -17.69 2.94 1.83
CA THR A 153 -16.89 2.46 2.97
C THR A 153 -15.40 2.80 2.83
N LEU A 154 -15.02 3.51 1.78
CA LEU A 154 -13.67 4.05 1.62
C LEU A 154 -13.50 5.28 2.51
N THR A 155 -12.81 5.14 3.64
CA THR A 155 -12.71 6.17 4.67
C THR A 155 -11.40 6.95 4.62
N GLY A 156 -10.46 6.53 3.80
CA GLY A 156 -9.17 7.21 3.73
C GLY A 156 -8.19 6.62 2.74
N TYR A 157 -7.03 7.22 2.79
CA TYR A 157 -5.88 6.90 1.99
C TYR A 157 -4.65 6.81 2.90
N GLY A 158 -3.73 5.90 2.62
CA GLY A 158 -2.56 5.69 3.46
C GLY A 158 -1.31 5.28 2.70
N LEU A 159 -0.19 5.39 3.41
CA LEU A 159 1.12 4.98 2.97
C LEU A 159 1.64 3.93 3.96
N THR A 160 2.08 2.80 3.45
CA THR A 160 2.54 1.66 4.26
C THR A 160 3.91 1.15 3.76
N PRO A 161 4.94 2.03 3.67
CA PRO A 161 6.25 1.62 3.19
C PRO A 161 6.93 0.66 4.17
N GLU A 162 7.64 -0.34 3.63
CA GLU A 162 8.40 -1.29 4.43
C GLU A 162 9.86 -0.86 4.70
N GLY A 163 10.31 0.28 4.17
CA GLY A 163 11.65 0.82 4.36
C GLY A 163 11.64 2.34 4.44
N ILE A 164 12.73 2.90 4.94
CA ILE A 164 12.90 4.36 5.08
C ILE A 164 13.39 5.02 3.79
N GLU A 165 14.12 4.29 2.96
CA GLU A 165 14.55 4.77 1.65
C GLU A 165 13.46 4.45 0.63
N ASN A 166 12.90 5.48 0.05
CA ASN A 166 11.80 5.38 -0.90
C ASN A 166 11.99 6.37 -2.04
N ASN A 167 11.24 6.19 -3.13
CA ASN A 167 11.23 7.09 -4.28
C ASN A 167 10.35 8.32 -3.98
N PRO A 168 10.92 9.52 -3.72
CA PRO A 168 10.16 10.70 -3.29
C PRO A 168 8.99 11.03 -4.22
N ILE A 169 9.21 10.97 -5.52
CA ILE A 169 8.18 11.25 -6.53
C ILE A 169 6.90 10.47 -6.31
N MET A 170 7.00 9.19 -5.93
CA MET A 170 5.84 8.33 -5.71
C MET A 170 5.08 8.72 -4.43
N PHE A 171 5.80 9.11 -3.38
CA PHE A 171 5.21 9.53 -2.11
C PHE A 171 4.62 10.94 -2.19
N GLU A 172 5.23 11.83 -2.97
CA GLU A 172 4.66 13.15 -3.27
C GLU A 172 3.35 13.00 -4.04
N LEU A 173 3.34 12.20 -5.12
CA LEU A 173 2.12 11.89 -5.87
C LEU A 173 1.03 11.34 -4.95
N ALA A 174 1.37 10.31 -4.19
CA ALA A 174 0.42 9.64 -3.33
C ALA A 174 -0.15 10.56 -2.25
N SER A 175 0.67 11.41 -1.66
CA SER A 175 0.24 12.40 -0.66
C SER A 175 -0.63 13.50 -1.25
N GLU A 176 -0.47 13.82 -2.53
CA GLU A 176 -1.22 14.86 -3.22
C GLU A 176 -2.60 14.41 -3.68
N LEU A 177 -2.76 13.12 -4.00
CA LEU A 177 -4.00 12.56 -4.54
C LEU A 177 -5.24 12.87 -3.71
N ILE A 178 -5.14 12.80 -2.38
CA ILE A 178 -6.26 13.04 -1.48
C ILE A 178 -6.82 14.47 -1.58
N TRP A 179 -5.98 15.42 -2.00
CA TRP A 179 -6.34 16.82 -2.15
C TRP A 179 -6.84 17.18 -3.56
N ARG A 180 -6.78 16.22 -4.49
CA ARG A 180 -7.25 16.42 -5.86
C ARG A 180 -8.60 15.75 -6.07
N PRO A 181 -9.67 16.55 -6.15
CA PRO A 181 -11.01 16.02 -6.35
C PRO A 181 -11.21 15.48 -7.77
N GLU A 182 -10.51 16.03 -8.76
CA GLU A 182 -10.63 15.69 -10.16
C GLU A 182 -9.45 14.85 -10.63
N ARG A 183 -9.73 13.90 -11.53
CA ARG A 183 -8.72 13.06 -12.17
C ARG A 183 -7.81 13.93 -13.04
N PHE A 184 -6.51 13.62 -13.01
CA PHE A 184 -5.49 14.27 -13.81
C PHE A 184 -4.61 13.22 -14.52
N SER A 185 -3.86 13.65 -15.54
CA SER A 185 -2.92 12.80 -16.24
C SER A 185 -1.53 12.80 -15.58
N ARG A 186 -0.77 11.74 -15.84
CA ARG A 186 0.64 11.67 -15.43
C ARG A 186 1.43 12.88 -15.96
N GLU A 187 1.23 13.21 -17.23
CA GLU A 187 1.94 14.30 -17.92
C GLU A 187 1.69 15.65 -17.23
N GLU A 188 0.43 15.95 -16.95
CA GLU A 188 0.02 17.16 -16.24
C GLU A 188 0.65 17.23 -14.84
N TRP A 189 0.62 16.11 -14.12
CA TRP A 189 1.17 16.07 -12.77
C TRP A 189 2.69 16.25 -12.78
N LEU A 190 3.41 15.59 -13.70
CA LEU A 190 4.87 15.69 -13.80
C LEU A 190 5.33 17.10 -14.16
N ASP A 191 4.61 17.82 -15.00
CA ASP A 191 4.92 19.23 -15.29
C ASP A 191 4.77 20.11 -14.04
N GLY A 192 3.78 19.84 -13.20
CA GLY A 192 3.63 20.47 -11.90
C GLY A 192 4.76 20.12 -10.94
N TYR A 193 5.11 18.83 -10.88
CA TYR A 193 6.20 18.30 -10.05
C TYR A 193 7.54 18.97 -10.37
N VAL A 194 7.88 19.11 -11.66
CA VAL A 194 9.12 19.78 -12.10
C VAL A 194 9.17 21.23 -11.60
N ARG A 195 8.10 21.99 -11.82
CA ARG A 195 8.04 23.39 -11.35
C ARG A 195 8.18 23.51 -9.84
N ALA A 196 7.52 22.62 -9.09
CA ALA A 196 7.58 22.62 -7.62
C ALA A 196 8.98 22.23 -7.11
N ARG A 197 9.60 21.23 -7.71
CA ARG A 197 10.88 20.69 -7.28
C ARG A 197 12.07 21.59 -7.58
N TYR A 198 12.07 22.22 -8.75
CA TYR A 198 13.20 23.05 -9.21
C TYR A 198 12.96 24.57 -9.10
N GLY A 199 11.75 24.99 -8.82
CA GLY A 199 11.38 26.38 -8.62
C GLY A 199 11.28 27.20 -9.93
N HIS A 200 11.45 26.57 -11.08
CA HIS A 200 11.32 27.18 -12.39
C HIS A 200 10.81 26.14 -13.42
N ASP A 201 10.41 26.65 -14.56
CA ASP A 201 9.98 25.84 -15.69
C ASP A 201 11.15 25.63 -16.66
N ASP A 202 11.50 24.38 -16.91
CA ASP A 202 12.60 24.00 -17.78
C ASP A 202 12.17 22.83 -18.70
N ALA A 203 12.43 22.97 -20.00
CA ALA A 203 12.00 22.00 -21.00
C ALA A 203 12.76 20.66 -20.90
N ASP A 204 14.04 20.71 -20.54
CA ASP A 204 14.88 19.53 -20.46
C ASP A 204 14.56 18.74 -19.18
N LEU A 205 14.32 19.44 -18.05
CA LEU A 205 13.82 18.80 -16.83
C LEU A 205 12.45 18.14 -17.06
N ARG A 206 11.52 18.81 -17.73
CA ARG A 206 10.24 18.18 -18.08
C ARG A 206 10.44 16.95 -18.95
N ARG A 207 11.26 17.04 -19.99
CA ARG A 207 11.54 15.89 -20.86
C ARG A 207 12.13 14.72 -20.06
N ALA A 208 13.09 14.98 -19.18
CA ALA A 208 13.69 13.98 -18.33
C ALA A 208 12.67 13.27 -17.42
N TRP A 209 11.84 14.04 -16.72
CA TRP A 209 10.83 13.49 -15.83
C TRP A 209 9.67 12.80 -16.57
N GLN A 210 9.26 13.30 -17.74
CA GLN A 210 8.29 12.62 -18.61
C GLN A 210 8.84 11.27 -19.09
N GLN A 211 10.13 11.21 -19.47
CA GLN A 211 10.78 9.96 -19.83
C GLN A 211 10.81 8.97 -18.66
N LEU A 212 11.27 9.38 -17.48
CA LEU A 212 11.28 8.52 -16.28
C LEU A 212 9.85 8.12 -15.87
N GLY A 213 8.92 9.04 -15.92
CA GLY A 213 7.53 8.83 -15.51
C GLY A 213 6.77 7.87 -16.42
N SER A 214 7.13 7.80 -17.71
CA SER A 214 6.53 6.86 -18.66
C SER A 214 7.20 5.49 -18.68
N THR A 215 8.35 5.33 -18.05
CA THR A 215 9.18 4.12 -18.07
C THR A 215 9.42 3.56 -16.67
N ILE A 216 10.50 3.97 -16.01
CA ILE A 216 10.90 3.46 -14.68
C ILE A 216 9.82 3.66 -13.61
N TYR A 217 9.21 4.86 -13.59
CA TYR A 217 8.18 5.19 -12.62
C TYR A 217 6.77 4.79 -13.08
N ASN A 218 6.69 3.90 -14.08
CA ASN A 218 5.40 3.43 -14.59
C ASN A 218 5.38 1.92 -14.84
N CYS A 219 5.66 1.14 -13.81
CA CYS A 219 5.53 -0.30 -13.88
C CYS A 219 4.10 -0.68 -14.31
N PRO A 220 3.94 -1.47 -15.39
CA PRO A 220 2.64 -1.74 -15.98
C PRO A 220 1.66 -2.42 -15.02
N TRP A 221 0.38 -2.10 -15.15
CA TRP A 221 -0.69 -2.79 -14.43
C TRP A 221 -0.67 -4.29 -14.74
N GLY A 222 -0.86 -5.10 -13.71
CA GLY A 222 -0.76 -6.56 -13.82
C GLY A 222 0.66 -7.12 -13.72
N ASN A 223 1.70 -6.28 -13.82
CA ASN A 223 3.05 -6.70 -13.49
C ASN A 223 3.23 -6.66 -11.96
N LEU A 224 3.47 -7.82 -11.34
CA LEU A 224 3.61 -7.95 -9.89
C LEU A 224 5.04 -7.69 -9.38
N GLN A 225 5.90 -7.06 -10.16
CA GLN A 225 7.22 -6.65 -9.70
C GLN A 225 7.09 -5.64 -8.57
N GLN A 226 7.77 -5.88 -7.46
CA GLN A 226 7.60 -5.15 -6.21
C GLN A 226 8.80 -4.23 -5.88
N GLY A 227 9.59 -3.90 -6.87
CA GLY A 227 10.74 -3.03 -6.72
C GLY A 227 11.57 -3.01 -7.99
N THR A 228 12.69 -2.31 -7.94
CA THR A 228 13.64 -2.25 -9.03
C THR A 228 14.35 -3.59 -9.24
N THR A 229 14.83 -3.81 -10.45
CA THR A 229 15.82 -4.86 -10.70
C THR A 229 17.14 -4.43 -10.06
N GLU A 230 17.66 -5.24 -9.16
CA GLU A 230 18.93 -4.94 -8.51
C GLU A 230 20.10 -5.03 -9.49
N SER A 231 21.13 -4.22 -9.23
CA SER A 231 22.37 -4.33 -9.98
C SER A 231 23.05 -5.65 -9.68
N VAL A 232 23.85 -6.12 -10.63
CA VAL A 232 24.67 -7.34 -10.47
C VAL A 232 25.60 -7.27 -9.27
N PHE A 233 25.99 -6.07 -8.82
CA PHE A 233 26.86 -5.87 -7.64
C PHE A 233 26.11 -6.08 -6.32
N CYS A 234 24.81 -5.90 -6.30
CA CYS A 234 23.96 -6.10 -5.13
C CYS A 234 23.37 -7.51 -5.08
N ALA A 235 23.30 -8.18 -6.24
CA ALA A 235 22.72 -9.51 -6.34
C ALA A 235 23.58 -10.56 -5.61
N ARG A 236 22.92 -11.46 -4.90
CA ARG A 236 23.64 -12.61 -4.28
C ARG A 236 24.14 -13.55 -5.37
N PRO A 237 25.38 -14.05 -5.26
CA PRO A 237 25.87 -15.05 -6.20
C PRO A 237 24.95 -16.28 -6.24
N SER A 238 24.56 -16.68 -7.45
CA SER A 238 23.72 -17.84 -7.68
C SER A 238 24.09 -18.55 -8.98
N THR A 239 23.98 -19.86 -8.98
CA THR A 239 24.13 -20.68 -10.20
C THR A 239 22.88 -20.67 -11.08
N ARG A 240 21.75 -20.17 -10.54
CA ARG A 240 20.48 -20.01 -11.26
C ARG A 240 20.00 -18.58 -11.06
N VAL A 241 20.22 -17.75 -12.06
CA VAL A 241 19.87 -16.33 -12.01
C VAL A 241 18.42 -16.17 -12.49
N TRP A 242 17.48 -16.41 -11.61
CA TRP A 242 16.05 -16.24 -11.87
C TRP A 242 15.40 -15.15 -11.00
N GLN A 243 16.15 -14.67 -9.99
CA GLN A 243 15.73 -13.62 -9.07
C GLN A 243 16.99 -12.89 -8.56
N ALA A 244 17.02 -11.57 -8.64
CA ALA A 244 18.16 -10.78 -8.20
C ALA A 244 18.21 -10.64 -6.67
N SER A 245 17.10 -10.28 -6.07
CA SER A 245 16.87 -10.29 -4.62
C SER A 245 15.46 -10.74 -4.29
N SER A 246 15.03 -10.63 -3.04
CA SER A 246 13.81 -11.29 -2.53
C SER A 246 12.56 -11.08 -3.40
N TRP A 247 12.27 -9.85 -3.83
CA TRP A 247 11.04 -9.54 -4.56
C TRP A 247 11.27 -8.89 -5.92
N SER A 248 12.52 -8.68 -6.32
CA SER A 248 12.88 -8.12 -7.62
C SER A 248 13.03 -9.20 -8.68
N LYS A 249 12.58 -8.90 -9.90
CA LYS A 249 12.79 -9.75 -11.07
C LYS A 249 14.11 -9.41 -11.76
N MET A 250 14.64 -10.38 -12.52
CA MET A 250 15.87 -10.23 -13.30
C MET A 250 15.77 -9.22 -14.43
N HIS A 251 14.61 -9.16 -15.06
CA HIS A 251 14.38 -8.31 -16.21
C HIS A 251 13.53 -7.10 -15.81
N PRO A 252 14.03 -5.89 -16.09
CA PRO A 252 13.23 -4.69 -15.91
C PRO A 252 12.04 -4.70 -16.89
N TYR A 253 11.00 -3.94 -16.55
CA TYR A 253 9.84 -3.69 -17.41
C TYR A 253 10.04 -2.50 -18.35
N TYR A 254 11.21 -1.90 -18.34
CA TYR A 254 11.62 -0.74 -19.14
C TYR A 254 12.94 -1.04 -19.88
N ASP A 255 13.25 -0.26 -20.92
CA ASP A 255 14.54 -0.33 -21.61
C ASP A 255 15.60 0.52 -20.89
N GLY A 256 16.82 0.00 -20.78
CA GLY A 256 17.96 0.78 -20.25
C GLY A 256 18.28 2.04 -21.05
N ALA A 257 17.96 2.08 -22.34
CA ALA A 257 18.08 3.26 -23.18
C ALA A 257 17.19 4.42 -22.70
N ASP A 258 16.04 4.12 -22.13
CA ASP A 258 15.14 5.15 -21.56
C ASP A 258 15.79 5.89 -20.39
N VAL A 259 16.56 5.17 -19.58
CA VAL A 259 17.31 5.74 -18.46
C VAL A 259 18.40 6.69 -18.97
N ILE A 260 19.13 6.28 -20.01
CA ILE A 260 20.18 7.08 -20.64
C ILE A 260 19.56 8.36 -21.19
N THR A 261 18.47 8.25 -21.93
CA THR A 261 17.74 9.40 -22.50
C THR A 261 17.33 10.42 -21.42
N ALA A 262 16.80 9.93 -20.31
CA ALA A 262 16.44 10.80 -19.18
C ALA A 262 17.67 11.46 -18.56
N ALA A 263 18.77 10.70 -18.37
CA ALA A 263 20.01 11.23 -17.82
C ALA A 263 20.63 12.33 -18.71
N GLU A 264 20.65 12.12 -20.04
CA GLU A 264 21.10 13.13 -21.01
C GLU A 264 20.27 14.42 -20.91
N ALA A 265 18.96 14.29 -20.76
CA ALA A 265 18.08 15.44 -20.58
C ALA A 265 18.37 16.19 -19.27
N PHE A 266 18.62 15.50 -18.16
CA PHE A 266 19.04 16.14 -16.91
C PHE A 266 20.40 16.85 -17.02
N LEU A 267 21.33 16.32 -17.81
CA LEU A 267 22.64 16.96 -18.03
C LEU A 267 22.57 18.19 -18.92
N SER A 268 21.47 18.35 -19.65
CA SER A 268 21.24 19.48 -20.57
C SER A 268 20.53 20.66 -19.89
N ALA A 269 19.89 20.41 -18.74
CA ALA A 269 19.19 21.39 -17.92
C ALA A 269 20.15 22.08 -16.94
#